data_b47e5095ffeba6470e078f2787b2e0f9
#
_entry.id   b47e5095ffeba6470e078f2787b2e0f9
#
_cell.length_a   1.000
_cell.length_b   1.000
_cell.length_c   1.000
_cell.angle_alpha   90.00
_cell.angle_beta   90.00
_cell.angle_gamma   90.00
#
_symmetry.space_group_name_H-M   'P 1'
#
loop_
_entity.id
_entity.type
_entity.pdbx_description
1 polymer ?
#
loop_
_entity_poly.entity_id
_entity_poly.type
_entity_poly.pdbx_seq_one_letter_code
_entity_poly.pdbx_strand_id
1 'polypeptide(L)'
;MRPRHFLTALLLTLTLLLAQAPDPLPEGLRLLDEGRTTLDESSLNSASDYFSKLTQKDSGNAVYWYELARAHRYLIETYTNRNDKKSAERALDDAIAAVEHSISLDEKSADAHSLLADLYGRKIGLGMFLGGPRFGPKISDENQRALALDANNPRVHASLGREYLMAPSLFGGDIEKAVDEFHAAIKLDPNFDEAYVWLAIACRKHEDKTCADKAIQDALRLNPRSAFAKYIAAQK
;
A
#
# COMPACT_ATOMS: atom_id res chain seq x y z
N MET A 1 28.69 76.96 -19.37
CA MET A 1 27.84 75.78 -19.62
C MET A 1 28.63 74.54 -19.28
N ARG A 2 28.21 73.77 -18.20
CA ARG A 2 28.86 72.53 -17.79
C ARG A 2 27.92 71.39 -18.18
N PRO A 3 28.38 70.33 -18.84
CA PRO A 3 27.53 69.15 -19.12
C PRO A 3 27.34 68.25 -17.85
N ARG A 4 26.09 67.93 -17.53
CA ARG A 4 25.70 66.97 -16.50
C ARG A 4 25.83 65.55 -17.06
N HIS A 5 26.76 64.81 -16.51
CA HIS A 5 26.84 63.36 -16.76
C HIS A 5 25.76 62.64 -15.95
N PHE A 6 24.77 62.04 -16.61
CA PHE A 6 23.84 61.10 -16.03
C PHE A 6 24.55 59.74 -15.97
N LEU A 7 24.89 59.30 -14.76
CA LEU A 7 25.24 57.91 -14.49
C LEU A 7 23.96 57.10 -14.39
N THR A 8 23.65 56.31 -15.41
CA THR A 8 22.62 55.28 -15.35
C THR A 8 23.23 54.05 -14.68
N ALA A 9 22.86 53.79 -13.39
CA ALA A 9 23.18 52.55 -12.69
C ALA A 9 22.32 51.43 -13.23
N LEU A 10 22.93 50.50 -13.96
CA LEU A 10 22.32 49.25 -14.42
C LEU A 10 22.31 48.28 -13.27
N LEU A 11 21.16 48.16 -12.57
CA LEU A 11 20.93 47.09 -11.58
C LEU A 11 20.77 45.76 -12.31
N LEU A 12 21.84 44.96 -12.36
CA LEU A 12 21.76 43.53 -12.71
C LEU A 12 21.09 42.81 -11.55
N THR A 13 19.81 42.49 -11.67
CA THR A 13 19.13 41.54 -10.81
C THR A 13 19.56 40.13 -11.22
N LEU A 14 20.52 39.59 -10.48
CA LEU A 14 20.91 38.15 -10.57
C LEU A 14 19.80 37.33 -9.94
N THR A 15 18.84 36.86 -10.72
CA THR A 15 17.89 35.84 -10.31
C THR A 15 18.65 34.51 -10.17
N LEU A 16 19.05 34.17 -8.95
CA LEU A 16 19.48 32.82 -8.61
C LEU A 16 18.29 31.89 -8.89
N LEU A 17 18.33 31.17 -10.00
CA LEU A 17 17.50 30.01 -10.23
C LEU A 17 17.99 28.94 -9.24
N LEU A 18 17.40 28.89 -8.05
CA LEU A 18 17.58 27.76 -7.14
C LEU A 18 16.99 26.54 -7.86
N ALA A 19 17.85 25.71 -8.44
CA ALA A 19 17.44 24.40 -8.93
C ALA A 19 16.82 23.67 -7.73
N GLN A 20 15.51 23.48 -7.76
CA GLN A 20 14.83 22.63 -6.76
C GLN A 20 15.47 21.25 -6.84
N ALA A 21 15.85 20.72 -5.68
CA ALA A 21 16.29 19.33 -5.60
C ALA A 21 15.19 18.43 -6.22
N PRO A 22 15.56 17.40 -6.99
CA PRO A 22 14.59 16.52 -7.59
C PRO A 22 13.69 15.91 -6.50
N ASP A 23 12.41 15.71 -6.83
CA ASP A 23 11.47 15.04 -5.94
C ASP A 23 12.03 13.65 -5.54
N PRO A 24 12.21 13.37 -4.26
CA PRO A 24 12.76 12.08 -3.81
C PRO A 24 11.76 10.93 -3.90
N LEU A 25 10.45 11.19 -4.05
CA LEU A 25 9.41 10.18 -4.03
C LEU A 25 9.55 9.11 -5.13
N PRO A 26 9.86 9.43 -6.39
CA PRO A 26 10.00 8.43 -7.46
C PRO A 26 11.06 7.36 -7.17
N GLU A 27 12.19 7.71 -6.56
CA GLU A 27 13.22 6.74 -6.19
C GLU A 27 12.77 5.82 -5.06
N GLY A 28 12.11 6.35 -4.04
CA GLY A 28 11.52 5.54 -2.98
C GLY A 28 10.48 4.56 -3.50
N LEU A 29 9.61 5.01 -4.41
CA LEU A 29 8.59 4.16 -5.04
C LEU A 29 9.21 3.06 -5.91
N ARG A 30 10.31 3.35 -6.61
CA ARG A 30 11.06 2.35 -7.38
C ARG A 30 11.63 1.25 -6.48
N LEU A 31 12.25 1.62 -5.35
CA LEU A 31 12.76 0.66 -4.37
C LEU A 31 11.64 -0.20 -3.79
N LEU A 32 10.52 0.43 -3.46
CA LEU A 32 9.35 -0.28 -2.93
C LEU A 32 8.74 -1.24 -3.95
N ASP A 33 8.65 -0.83 -5.23
CA ASP A 33 8.11 -1.68 -6.29
C ASP A 33 8.99 -2.91 -6.54
N GLU A 34 10.30 -2.75 -6.53
CA GLU A 34 11.24 -3.87 -6.62
C GLU A 34 11.06 -4.84 -5.45
N GLY A 35 11.01 -4.32 -4.22
CA GLY A 35 10.85 -5.12 -3.02
C GLY A 35 9.51 -5.85 -2.95
N ARG A 36 8.39 -5.17 -3.27
CA ARG A 36 7.06 -5.79 -3.27
C ARG A 36 6.92 -6.88 -4.34
N THR A 37 7.56 -6.67 -5.50
CA THR A 37 7.49 -7.61 -6.61
C THR A 37 8.13 -8.95 -6.28
N THR A 38 9.29 -8.90 -5.64
CA THR A 38 10.09 -10.11 -5.36
C THR A 38 9.94 -10.62 -3.93
N LEU A 39 9.33 -9.84 -3.04
CA LEU A 39 9.33 -10.06 -1.58
C LEU A 39 10.74 -10.26 -1.02
N ASP A 40 11.73 -9.57 -1.64
CA ASP A 40 13.10 -9.60 -1.19
C ASP A 40 13.31 -8.69 0.01
N GLU A 41 13.77 -9.27 1.12
CA GLU A 41 13.95 -8.55 2.38
C GLU A 41 14.94 -7.39 2.26
N SER A 42 16.03 -7.56 1.51
CA SER A 42 17.06 -6.52 1.35
C SER A 42 16.49 -5.30 0.60
N SER A 43 15.74 -5.54 -0.47
CA SER A 43 15.10 -4.49 -1.26
C SER A 43 14.03 -3.77 -0.44
N LEU A 44 13.22 -4.50 0.34
CA LEU A 44 12.20 -3.92 1.22
C LEU A 44 12.80 -3.12 2.37
N ASN A 45 13.90 -3.59 2.97
CA ASN A 45 14.63 -2.82 3.97
C ASN A 45 15.23 -1.54 3.37
N SER A 46 15.76 -1.61 2.14
CA SER A 46 16.25 -0.42 1.44
C SER A 46 15.14 0.61 1.21
N ALA A 47 13.93 0.18 0.83
CA ALA A 47 12.77 1.06 0.69
C ALA A 47 12.35 1.65 2.06
N SER A 48 12.28 0.83 3.11
CA SER A 48 11.94 1.28 4.46
C SER A 48 12.95 2.30 4.99
N ASP A 49 14.25 2.04 4.85
CA ASP A 49 15.31 2.97 5.26
C ASP A 49 15.25 4.28 4.48
N TYR A 50 14.94 4.20 3.18
CA TYR A 50 14.80 5.38 2.33
C TYR A 50 13.64 6.26 2.82
N PHE A 51 12.45 5.70 2.99
CA PHE A 51 11.29 6.45 3.47
C PHE A 51 11.46 6.92 4.92
N SER A 52 12.10 6.15 5.79
CA SER A 52 12.46 6.57 7.14
C SER A 52 13.34 7.84 7.15
N LYS A 53 14.32 7.92 6.25
CA LYS A 53 15.13 9.14 6.09
C LYS A 53 14.30 10.32 5.57
N LEU A 54 13.33 10.08 4.69
CA LEU A 54 12.44 11.14 4.21
C LEU A 54 11.52 11.63 5.32
N THR A 55 10.96 10.76 6.16
CA THR A 55 10.14 11.17 7.31
C THR A 55 10.93 11.94 8.37
N GLN A 56 12.22 11.63 8.54
CA GLN A 56 13.11 12.40 9.42
C GLN A 56 13.42 13.79 8.86
N LYS A 57 13.53 13.92 7.53
CA LYS A 57 13.82 15.19 6.86
C LYS A 57 12.59 16.11 6.78
N ASP A 58 11.42 15.52 6.57
CA ASP A 58 10.12 16.19 6.49
C ASP A 58 9.06 15.34 7.19
N SER A 59 8.95 15.52 8.49
CA SER A 59 8.01 14.76 9.33
C SER A 59 6.54 15.16 9.11
N GLY A 60 6.29 16.30 8.44
CA GLY A 60 4.94 16.78 8.12
C GLY A 60 4.38 16.21 6.81
N ASN A 61 5.15 15.42 6.07
CA ASN A 61 4.70 14.87 4.80
C ASN A 61 3.99 13.52 4.99
N ALA A 62 2.64 13.53 4.90
CA ALA A 62 1.81 12.34 5.08
C ALA A 62 2.16 11.21 4.10
N VAL A 63 2.57 11.55 2.86
CA VAL A 63 2.90 10.54 1.82
C VAL A 63 4.14 9.74 2.21
N TYR A 64 5.16 10.36 2.80
CA TYR A 64 6.37 9.63 3.22
C TYR A 64 6.07 8.61 4.32
N TRP A 65 5.20 8.95 5.26
CA TRP A 65 4.74 8.04 6.31
C TRP A 65 3.89 6.91 5.75
N TYR A 66 3.01 7.19 4.79
CA TYR A 66 2.22 6.19 4.10
C TYR A 66 3.11 5.18 3.35
N GLU A 67 4.10 5.65 2.60
CA GLU A 67 4.99 4.77 1.85
C GLU A 67 5.93 3.97 2.78
N LEU A 68 6.34 4.53 3.91
CA LEU A 68 7.04 3.79 4.96
C LEU A 68 6.17 2.64 5.49
N ALA A 69 4.89 2.91 5.79
CA ALA A 69 3.95 1.88 6.21
C ALA A 69 3.79 0.77 5.15
N ARG A 70 3.75 1.13 3.87
CA ARG A 70 3.70 0.15 2.77
C ARG A 70 4.94 -0.73 2.69
N ALA A 71 6.13 -0.17 2.90
CA ALA A 71 7.36 -0.95 2.94
C ALA A 71 7.33 -1.99 4.06
N HIS A 72 6.93 -1.57 5.26
CA HIS A 72 6.74 -2.49 6.39
C HIS A 72 5.64 -3.52 6.15
N ARG A 73 4.55 -3.16 5.47
CA ARG A 73 3.47 -4.10 5.12
C ARG A 73 3.99 -5.27 4.28
N TYR A 74 4.91 -5.04 3.32
CA TYR A 74 5.50 -6.12 2.53
C TYR A 74 6.57 -6.92 3.31
N LEU A 75 7.27 -6.30 4.25
CA LEU A 75 8.15 -7.00 5.20
C LEU A 75 7.37 -8.00 6.06
N ILE A 76 6.14 -7.66 6.51
CA ILE A 76 5.28 -8.60 7.23
C ILE A 76 5.07 -9.88 6.42
N GLU A 77 4.77 -9.76 5.12
CA GLU A 77 4.54 -10.89 4.24
C GLU A 77 5.82 -11.73 4.04
N THR A 78 6.95 -11.06 3.84
CA THR A 78 8.26 -11.70 3.72
C THR A 78 8.61 -12.52 4.96
N TYR A 79 8.43 -11.96 6.16
CA TYR A 79 8.71 -12.67 7.41
C TYR A 79 7.70 -13.78 7.69
N THR A 80 6.42 -13.57 7.37
CA THR A 80 5.37 -14.60 7.52
C THR A 80 5.68 -15.81 6.64
N ASN A 81 6.10 -15.60 5.40
CA ASN A 81 6.47 -16.67 4.48
C ASN A 81 7.69 -17.50 4.95
N ARG A 82 8.51 -16.92 5.81
CA ARG A 82 9.67 -17.60 6.45
C ARG A 82 9.37 -18.15 7.85
N ASN A 83 8.14 -18.05 8.33
CA ASN A 83 7.73 -18.39 9.69
C ASN A 83 8.47 -17.58 10.78
N ASP A 84 9.01 -16.39 10.44
CA ASP A 84 9.60 -15.47 11.41
C ASP A 84 8.51 -14.56 12.00
N LYS A 85 7.74 -15.13 12.92
CA LYS A 85 6.62 -14.45 13.58
C LYS A 85 7.07 -13.19 14.32
N LYS A 86 8.22 -13.21 14.99
CA LYS A 86 8.70 -12.08 15.79
C LYS A 86 9.03 -10.87 14.91
N SER A 87 9.68 -11.08 13.78
CA SER A 87 9.99 -9.99 12.82
C SER A 87 8.71 -9.52 12.12
N ALA A 88 7.77 -10.42 11.81
CA ALA A 88 6.47 -10.05 11.25
C ALA A 88 5.65 -9.18 12.21
N GLU A 89 5.59 -9.52 13.50
CA GLU A 89 4.90 -8.72 14.52
C GLU A 89 5.53 -7.33 14.68
N ARG A 90 6.86 -7.22 14.68
CA ARG A 90 7.55 -5.93 14.73
C ARG A 90 7.24 -5.07 13.51
N ALA A 91 7.40 -5.63 12.32
CA ALA A 91 7.09 -4.92 11.07
C ALA A 91 5.63 -4.47 11.02
N LEU A 92 4.70 -5.26 11.60
CA LEU A 92 3.30 -4.89 11.70
C LEU A 92 3.07 -3.69 12.64
N ASP A 93 3.71 -3.68 13.80
CA ASP A 93 3.58 -2.57 14.74
C ASP A 93 4.20 -1.28 14.15
N ASP A 94 5.34 -1.38 13.46
CA ASP A 94 5.99 -0.26 12.76
C ASP A 94 5.09 0.25 11.61
N ALA A 95 4.46 -0.65 10.84
CA ALA A 95 3.54 -0.28 9.76
C ALA A 95 2.30 0.46 10.29
N ILE A 96 1.70 -0.05 11.40
CA ILE A 96 0.53 0.60 12.02
C ILE A 96 0.92 1.99 12.53
N ALA A 97 2.03 2.13 13.24
CA ALA A 97 2.47 3.42 13.75
C ALA A 97 2.70 4.44 12.61
N ALA A 98 3.32 4.01 11.52
CA ALA A 98 3.57 4.87 10.37
C ALA A 98 2.27 5.29 9.66
N VAL A 99 1.32 4.37 9.42
CA VAL A 99 0.08 4.73 8.75
C VAL A 99 -0.84 5.57 9.64
N GLU A 100 -0.90 5.32 10.96
CA GLU A 100 -1.63 6.17 11.90
C GLU A 100 -1.06 7.59 11.93
N HIS A 101 0.27 7.72 11.84
CA HIS A 101 0.88 9.04 11.72
C HIS A 101 0.54 9.72 10.39
N SER A 102 0.57 8.98 9.26
CA SER A 102 0.12 9.48 7.97
C SER A 102 -1.32 10.02 8.02
N ILE A 103 -2.24 9.27 8.63
CA ILE A 103 -3.64 9.68 8.81
C ILE A 103 -3.74 10.93 9.69
N SER A 104 -2.93 11.04 10.74
CA SER A 104 -2.92 12.24 11.60
C SER A 104 -2.51 13.52 10.86
N LEU A 105 -1.73 13.40 9.79
CA LEU A 105 -1.30 14.48 8.91
C LEU A 105 -2.29 14.75 7.77
N ASP A 106 -2.95 13.70 7.27
CA ASP A 106 -3.99 13.77 6.23
C ASP A 106 -5.11 12.77 6.49
N GLU A 107 -6.13 13.22 7.22
CA GLU A 107 -7.33 12.42 7.55
C GLU A 107 -8.21 12.08 6.32
N LYS A 108 -7.91 12.66 5.16
CA LYS A 108 -8.68 12.43 3.92
C LYS A 108 -8.01 11.43 2.98
N SER A 109 -6.93 10.81 3.38
CA SER A 109 -6.25 9.78 2.59
C SER A 109 -7.01 8.46 2.61
N ALA A 110 -7.81 8.19 1.58
CA ALA A 110 -8.49 6.90 1.40
C ALA A 110 -7.49 5.71 1.38
N ASP A 111 -6.33 5.92 0.75
CA ASP A 111 -5.24 4.94 0.71
C ASP A 111 -4.72 4.59 2.11
N ALA A 112 -4.54 5.59 2.98
CA ALA A 112 -4.02 5.36 4.33
C ALA A 112 -5.04 4.60 5.20
N HIS A 113 -6.32 4.97 5.13
CA HIS A 113 -7.40 4.25 5.83
C HIS A 113 -7.53 2.80 5.35
N SER A 114 -7.50 2.55 4.03
CA SER A 114 -7.55 1.19 3.49
C SER A 114 -6.32 0.35 3.87
N LEU A 115 -5.14 0.96 3.97
CA LEU A 115 -3.93 0.28 4.44
C LEU A 115 -4.04 -0.07 5.93
N LEU A 116 -4.57 0.84 6.77
CA LEU A 116 -4.77 0.57 8.20
C LEU A 116 -5.75 -0.59 8.41
N ALA A 117 -6.83 -0.66 7.62
CA ALA A 117 -7.75 -1.81 7.62
C ALA A 117 -7.02 -3.13 7.29
N ASP A 118 -6.19 -3.16 6.23
CA ASP A 118 -5.38 -4.34 5.88
C ASP A 118 -4.45 -4.76 7.03
N LEU A 119 -3.78 -3.79 7.67
CA LEU A 119 -2.86 -4.07 8.78
C LEU A 119 -3.58 -4.63 10.02
N TYR A 120 -4.78 -4.15 10.34
CA TYR A 120 -5.60 -4.76 11.39
C TYR A 120 -6.01 -6.20 11.04
N GLY A 121 -6.32 -6.48 9.77
CA GLY A 121 -6.57 -7.85 9.29
C GLY A 121 -5.35 -8.77 9.50
N ARG A 122 -4.16 -8.29 9.19
CA ARG A 122 -2.89 -9.01 9.42
C ARG A 122 -2.63 -9.24 10.90
N LYS A 123 -3.03 -8.32 11.78
CA LYS A 123 -2.93 -8.49 13.23
C LYS A 123 -3.77 -9.66 13.74
N ILE A 124 -4.93 -9.89 13.14
CA ILE A 124 -5.75 -11.10 13.40
C ILE A 124 -5.02 -12.36 12.88
N GLY A 125 -4.50 -12.31 11.65
CA GLY A 125 -3.84 -13.45 10.99
C GLY A 125 -2.57 -13.93 11.69
N LEU A 126 -1.80 -13.03 12.34
CA LEU A 126 -0.60 -13.39 13.11
C LEU A 126 -0.89 -14.05 14.46
N GLY A 127 -2.14 -14.37 14.77
CA GLY A 127 -2.51 -15.28 15.85
C GLY A 127 -2.94 -14.61 17.16
N MET A 128 -3.48 -13.42 17.09
CA MET A 128 -4.23 -12.87 18.21
C MET A 128 -5.59 -13.57 18.29
N PHE A 129 -5.67 -14.67 19.04
CA PHE A 129 -6.88 -15.50 19.20
C PHE A 129 -8.15 -14.71 19.54
N LEU A 130 -8.02 -13.56 20.21
CA LEU A 130 -9.10 -12.61 20.49
C LEU A 130 -9.09 -11.40 19.51
N GLY A 131 -8.33 -11.47 18.42
CA GLY A 131 -8.17 -10.37 17.47
C GLY A 131 -9.44 -10.06 16.70
N GLY A 132 -10.22 -11.06 16.32
CA GLY A 132 -11.47 -10.88 15.56
C GLY A 132 -12.43 -9.90 16.20
N PRO A 133 -12.91 -10.12 17.44
CA PRO A 133 -13.81 -9.20 18.14
C PRO A 133 -13.22 -7.81 18.37
N ARG A 134 -11.90 -7.69 18.51
CA ARG A 134 -11.20 -6.43 18.78
C ARG A 134 -10.95 -5.61 17.51
N PHE A 135 -10.53 -6.27 16.43
CA PHE A 135 -10.07 -5.60 15.22
C PHE A 135 -11.10 -5.65 14.08
N GLY A 136 -12.04 -6.62 14.08
CA GLY A 136 -13.08 -6.69 13.06
C GLY A 136 -13.85 -5.40 12.87
N PRO A 137 -14.43 -4.79 13.92
CA PRO A 137 -15.10 -3.50 13.80
C PRO A 137 -14.18 -2.39 13.26
N LYS A 138 -12.90 -2.35 13.69
CA LYS A 138 -11.93 -1.36 13.21
C LYS A 138 -11.62 -1.52 11.72
N ILE A 139 -11.53 -2.75 11.23
CA ILE A 139 -11.33 -3.03 9.79
C ILE A 139 -12.50 -2.45 9.00
N SER A 140 -13.73 -2.74 9.43
CA SER A 140 -14.92 -2.26 8.76
C SER A 140 -15.02 -0.72 8.80
N ASP A 141 -14.77 -0.11 9.96
CA ASP A 141 -14.81 1.35 10.12
C ASP A 141 -13.80 2.05 9.19
N GLU A 142 -12.56 1.55 9.13
CA GLU A 142 -11.52 2.13 8.28
C GLU A 142 -11.82 1.93 6.79
N ASN A 143 -12.31 0.76 6.38
CA ASN A 143 -12.70 0.52 5.00
C ASN A 143 -13.92 1.37 4.57
N GLN A 144 -14.93 1.53 5.44
CA GLN A 144 -16.06 2.40 5.17
C GLN A 144 -15.64 3.87 5.04
N ARG A 145 -14.72 4.32 5.89
CA ARG A 145 -14.16 5.66 5.81
C ARG A 145 -13.38 5.85 4.50
N ALA A 146 -12.53 4.89 4.12
CA ALA A 146 -11.81 4.92 2.87
C ALA A 146 -12.74 5.00 1.66
N LEU A 147 -13.81 4.18 1.64
CA LEU A 147 -14.82 4.18 0.58
C LEU A 147 -15.59 5.51 0.50
N ALA A 148 -15.91 6.11 1.64
CA ALA A 148 -16.58 7.41 1.69
C ALA A 148 -15.68 8.56 1.19
N LEU A 149 -14.37 8.44 1.37
CA LEU A 149 -13.37 9.42 0.90
C LEU A 149 -13.10 9.29 -0.61
N ASP A 150 -12.96 8.09 -1.12
CA ASP A 150 -12.73 7.84 -2.55
C ASP A 150 -13.29 6.47 -2.99
N ALA A 151 -14.52 6.49 -3.49
CA ALA A 151 -15.22 5.31 -4.01
C ALA A 151 -14.67 4.83 -5.37
N ASN A 152 -13.73 5.55 -5.99
CA ASN A 152 -13.09 5.14 -7.25
C ASN A 152 -11.64 4.70 -7.04
N ASN A 153 -11.23 4.45 -5.82
CA ASN A 153 -9.87 4.01 -5.50
C ASN A 153 -9.75 2.48 -5.57
N PRO A 154 -8.91 1.94 -6.47
CA PRO A 154 -8.76 0.49 -6.62
C PRO A 154 -8.22 -0.21 -5.37
N ARG A 155 -7.40 0.48 -4.54
CA ARG A 155 -6.87 -0.09 -3.30
C ARG A 155 -7.94 -0.22 -2.22
N VAL A 156 -8.91 0.70 -2.19
CA VAL A 156 -10.06 0.64 -1.28
C VAL A 156 -10.91 -0.59 -1.61
N HIS A 157 -11.26 -0.81 -2.87
CA HIS A 157 -11.99 -2.00 -3.28
C HIS A 157 -11.21 -3.29 -3.00
N ALA A 158 -9.91 -3.31 -3.26
CA ALA A 158 -9.08 -4.46 -2.90
C ALA A 158 -9.03 -4.72 -1.38
N SER A 159 -9.09 -3.69 -0.54
CA SER A 159 -9.16 -3.84 0.92
C SER A 159 -10.52 -4.38 1.38
N LEU A 160 -11.62 -3.86 0.83
CA LEU A 160 -12.97 -4.37 1.06
C LEU A 160 -13.10 -5.84 0.64
N GLY A 161 -12.57 -6.19 -0.54
CA GLY A 161 -12.53 -7.56 -1.02
C GLY A 161 -11.81 -8.50 -0.04
N ARG A 162 -10.69 -8.06 0.53
CA ARG A 162 -9.99 -8.84 1.57
C ARG A 162 -10.80 -8.96 2.87
N GLU A 163 -11.47 -7.90 3.30
CA GLU A 163 -12.36 -7.95 4.46
C GLU A 163 -13.44 -9.02 4.27
N TYR A 164 -14.21 -8.97 3.16
CA TYR A 164 -15.24 -9.96 2.86
C TYR A 164 -14.69 -11.38 2.71
N LEU A 165 -13.50 -11.54 2.11
CA LEU A 165 -12.88 -12.84 1.89
C LEU A 165 -12.41 -13.50 3.18
N MET A 166 -11.84 -12.71 4.10
CA MET A 166 -11.15 -13.23 5.29
C MET A 166 -12.04 -13.31 6.53
N ALA A 167 -13.09 -12.50 6.61
CA ALA A 167 -14.02 -12.56 7.71
C ALA A 167 -14.83 -13.87 7.68
N PRO A 168 -15.12 -14.51 8.84
CA PRO A 168 -16.14 -15.53 8.90
C PRO A 168 -17.52 -15.00 8.50
N SER A 169 -18.39 -15.83 7.92
CA SER A 169 -19.72 -15.39 7.47
C SER A 169 -20.57 -14.81 8.60
N LEU A 170 -20.42 -15.32 9.84
CA LEU A 170 -21.08 -14.77 11.03
C LEU A 170 -20.65 -13.32 11.34
N PHE A 171 -19.49 -12.89 10.86
CA PHE A 171 -18.92 -11.55 11.06
C PHE A 171 -18.87 -10.74 9.75
N GLY A 172 -19.76 -11.03 8.81
CA GLY A 172 -19.90 -10.27 7.57
C GLY A 172 -19.06 -10.76 6.40
N GLY A 173 -18.35 -11.89 6.54
CA GLY A 173 -17.63 -12.52 5.43
C GLY A 173 -18.60 -12.97 4.33
N ASP A 174 -18.23 -12.68 3.07
CA ASP A 174 -19.06 -12.93 1.90
C ASP A 174 -18.15 -13.09 0.67
N ILE A 175 -18.06 -14.31 0.16
CA ILE A 175 -17.14 -14.63 -0.93
C ILE A 175 -17.59 -13.97 -2.24
N GLU A 176 -18.90 -13.88 -2.49
CA GLU A 176 -19.43 -13.25 -3.71
C GLU A 176 -19.09 -11.76 -3.73
N LYS A 177 -19.35 -11.06 -2.60
CA LYS A 177 -18.95 -9.66 -2.45
C LYS A 177 -17.43 -9.48 -2.58
N ALA A 178 -16.62 -10.39 -2.05
CA ALA A 178 -15.17 -10.32 -2.22
C ALA A 178 -14.77 -10.38 -3.70
N VAL A 179 -15.37 -11.26 -4.48
CA VAL A 179 -15.15 -11.35 -5.93
C VAL A 179 -15.56 -10.06 -6.64
N ASP A 180 -16.73 -9.51 -6.30
CA ASP A 180 -17.23 -8.26 -6.87
C ASP A 180 -16.29 -7.09 -6.58
N GLU A 181 -15.78 -6.98 -5.36
CA GLU A 181 -14.87 -5.92 -4.96
C GLU A 181 -13.51 -6.03 -5.67
N PHE A 182 -12.97 -7.24 -5.86
CA PHE A 182 -11.75 -7.41 -6.64
C PHE A 182 -11.97 -7.11 -8.12
N HIS A 183 -13.13 -7.42 -8.68
CA HIS A 183 -13.48 -6.98 -10.05
C HIS A 183 -13.61 -5.46 -10.14
N ALA A 184 -14.18 -4.80 -9.14
CA ALA A 184 -14.23 -3.33 -9.09
C ALA A 184 -12.82 -2.73 -9.05
N ALA A 185 -11.91 -3.27 -8.21
CA ALA A 185 -10.52 -2.84 -8.15
C ALA A 185 -9.82 -2.97 -9.51
N ILE A 186 -9.98 -4.11 -10.20
CA ILE A 186 -9.41 -4.38 -11.52
C ILE A 186 -10.00 -3.47 -12.61
N LYS A 187 -11.29 -3.18 -12.54
CA LYS A 187 -11.94 -2.25 -13.46
C LYS A 187 -11.41 -0.84 -13.34
N LEU A 188 -11.11 -0.40 -12.11
CA LEU A 188 -10.55 0.93 -11.81
C LEU A 188 -9.07 1.03 -12.17
N ASP A 189 -8.29 -0.02 -11.90
CA ASP A 189 -6.90 -0.12 -12.32
C ASP A 189 -6.60 -1.51 -12.93
N PRO A 190 -6.67 -1.64 -14.27
CA PRO A 190 -6.37 -2.90 -14.95
C PRO A 190 -4.91 -3.37 -14.83
N ASN A 191 -4.00 -2.54 -14.30
CA ASN A 191 -2.60 -2.89 -14.06
C ASN A 191 -2.32 -3.26 -12.60
N PHE A 192 -3.31 -3.27 -11.74
CA PHE A 192 -3.16 -3.64 -10.33
C PHE A 192 -3.00 -5.15 -10.17
N ASP A 193 -1.79 -5.66 -10.39
CA ASP A 193 -1.44 -7.09 -10.39
C ASP A 193 -1.88 -7.83 -9.11
N GLU A 194 -1.75 -7.21 -7.93
CA GLU A 194 -2.17 -7.82 -6.66
C GLU A 194 -3.69 -8.07 -6.60
N ALA A 195 -4.52 -7.22 -7.22
CA ALA A 195 -5.97 -7.41 -7.22
C ALA A 195 -6.37 -8.69 -7.96
N TYR A 196 -5.68 -9.03 -9.04
CA TYR A 196 -5.88 -10.30 -9.75
C TYR A 196 -5.46 -11.51 -8.91
N VAL A 197 -4.38 -11.41 -8.11
CA VAL A 197 -3.99 -12.50 -7.21
C VAL A 197 -5.05 -12.74 -6.14
N TRP A 198 -5.58 -11.66 -5.54
CA TRP A 198 -6.65 -11.76 -4.56
C TRP A 198 -7.96 -12.26 -5.17
N LEU A 199 -8.29 -11.87 -6.40
CA LEU A 199 -9.41 -12.42 -7.16
C LEU A 199 -9.24 -13.94 -7.33
N ALA A 200 -8.04 -14.40 -7.71
CA ALA A 200 -7.80 -15.84 -7.86
C ALA A 200 -8.01 -16.60 -6.55
N ILE A 201 -7.60 -16.03 -5.40
CA ILE A 201 -7.84 -16.63 -4.09
C ILE A 201 -9.35 -16.68 -3.76
N ALA A 202 -10.08 -15.59 -4.03
CA ALA A 202 -11.52 -15.51 -3.81
C ALA A 202 -12.27 -16.53 -4.69
N CYS A 203 -11.94 -16.60 -6.00
CA CYS A 203 -12.53 -17.56 -6.92
C CYS A 203 -12.27 -19.01 -6.53
N ARG A 204 -11.06 -19.35 -6.02
CA ARG A 204 -10.78 -20.69 -5.48
C ARG A 204 -11.67 -21.03 -4.29
N LYS A 205 -11.83 -20.06 -3.37
CA LYS A 205 -12.68 -20.23 -2.19
C LYS A 205 -14.16 -20.32 -2.57
N HIS A 206 -14.54 -19.74 -3.70
CA HIS A 206 -15.87 -19.83 -4.32
C HIS A 206 -16.03 -21.07 -5.23
N GLU A 207 -15.01 -21.93 -5.32
CA GLU A 207 -14.97 -23.13 -6.16
C GLU A 207 -15.07 -22.84 -7.69
N ASP A 208 -14.86 -21.59 -8.12
CA ASP A 208 -14.76 -21.20 -9.53
C ASP A 208 -13.31 -21.33 -10.04
N LYS A 209 -12.97 -22.54 -10.49
CA LYS A 209 -11.64 -22.82 -11.03
C LYS A 209 -11.32 -22.00 -12.28
N THR A 210 -12.28 -21.73 -13.14
CA THR A 210 -12.06 -20.98 -14.39
C THR A 210 -11.69 -19.54 -14.10
N CYS A 211 -12.43 -18.90 -13.19
CA CYS A 211 -12.10 -17.56 -12.71
C CYS A 211 -10.70 -17.54 -12.09
N ALA A 212 -10.40 -18.48 -11.19
CA ALA A 212 -9.13 -18.54 -10.48
C ALA A 212 -7.93 -18.70 -11.42
N ASP A 213 -8.01 -19.63 -12.38
CA ASP A 213 -6.95 -19.89 -13.34
C ASP A 213 -6.72 -18.67 -14.27
N LYS A 214 -7.80 -18.01 -14.72
CA LYS A 214 -7.71 -16.81 -15.52
C LYS A 214 -7.08 -15.65 -14.73
N ALA A 215 -7.54 -15.39 -13.52
CA ALA A 215 -7.05 -14.30 -12.70
C ALA A 215 -5.56 -14.45 -12.41
N ILE A 216 -5.07 -15.65 -12.07
CA ILE A 216 -3.64 -15.86 -11.81
C ILE A 216 -2.78 -15.71 -13.08
N GLN A 217 -3.30 -16.11 -14.25
CA GLN A 217 -2.63 -15.89 -15.53
C GLN A 217 -2.51 -14.40 -15.84
N ASP A 218 -3.56 -13.62 -15.62
CA ASP A 218 -3.55 -12.17 -15.81
C ASP A 218 -2.57 -11.47 -14.85
N ALA A 219 -2.53 -11.88 -13.57
CA ALA A 219 -1.55 -11.39 -12.61
C ALA A 219 -0.11 -11.63 -13.07
N LEU A 220 0.20 -12.84 -13.52
CA LEU A 220 1.54 -13.20 -14.00
C LEU A 220 1.90 -12.54 -15.35
N ARG A 221 0.90 -12.24 -16.20
CA ARG A 221 1.11 -11.48 -17.43
C ARG A 221 1.48 -10.02 -17.14
N LEU A 222 0.83 -9.41 -16.14
CA LEU A 222 1.11 -8.03 -15.70
C LEU A 222 2.46 -7.94 -14.97
N ASN A 223 2.72 -8.90 -14.08
CA ASN A 223 3.94 -8.94 -13.29
C ASN A 223 4.56 -10.35 -13.26
N PRO A 224 5.36 -10.72 -14.29
CA PRO A 224 5.98 -12.05 -14.36
C PRO A 224 6.94 -12.35 -13.21
N ARG A 225 7.39 -11.32 -12.50
CA ARG A 225 8.33 -11.46 -11.36
C ARG A 225 7.61 -11.58 -10.02
N SER A 226 6.29 -11.34 -9.95
CA SER A 226 5.52 -11.35 -8.71
C SER A 226 5.71 -12.65 -7.93
N ALA A 227 6.35 -12.56 -6.76
CA ALA A 227 6.54 -13.68 -5.84
C ALA A 227 5.19 -14.17 -5.30
N PHE A 228 4.26 -13.24 -5.01
CA PHE A 228 2.94 -13.56 -4.52
C PHE A 228 2.11 -14.34 -5.57
N ALA A 229 2.08 -13.86 -6.83
CA ALA A 229 1.37 -14.55 -7.91
C ALA A 229 1.93 -15.96 -8.16
N LYS A 230 3.27 -16.11 -8.16
CA LYS A 230 3.94 -17.41 -8.30
C LYS A 230 3.60 -18.37 -7.15
N TYR A 231 3.58 -17.86 -5.93
CA TYR A 231 3.22 -18.65 -4.76
C TYR A 231 1.78 -19.18 -4.86
N ILE A 232 0.82 -18.31 -5.22
CA ILE A 232 -0.57 -18.73 -5.39
C ILE A 232 -0.74 -19.66 -6.59
N ALA A 233 -0.02 -19.45 -7.70
CA ALA A 233 -0.05 -20.33 -8.86
C ALA A 233 0.44 -21.76 -8.54
N ALA A 234 1.38 -21.92 -7.60
CA ALA A 234 1.91 -23.20 -7.19
C ALA A 234 0.98 -24.00 -6.23
N GLN A 235 0.00 -23.35 -5.62
CA GLN A 235 -1.02 -23.98 -4.80
C GLN A 235 -2.09 -24.60 -5.72
N LYS A 236 -2.18 -25.93 -5.75
CA LYS A 236 -3.17 -26.68 -6.55
C LYS A 236 -4.43 -26.94 -5.75
#